data_1ec2b32ee5f397ef15618fd251636612
#
_entry.id   1ec2b32ee5f397ef15618fd251636612
#
_cell.length_a   1.000
_cell.length_b   1.000
_cell.length_c   1.000
_cell.angle_alpha   90.00
_cell.angle_beta   90.00
_cell.angle_gamma   90.00
#
_symmetry.space_group_name_H-M   'P 1'
#
loop_
_entity.id
_entity.type
_entity.pdbx_description
1 polymer ?
#
loop_
_entity_poly.entity_id
_entity_poly.type
_entity_poly.pdbx_seq_one_letter_code
_entity_poly.pdbx_strand_id
1 'polypeptide(L)'
;MSEIRLSTECVRYIALFESMTDASIKDCIIDDGRVIYVVNTGDMGAAIGKRGDNINRVKRSVDKHIELIEYSDEPVTFIKNAFGTVSIKSVKISNKDGNKVAYVDVSSSEKGLAIGRNGSNIEKVKMVVSRHHDIDDVILE
;
A
#
# COMPACT_ATOMS: atom_id res chain seq x y z
N MET A 1 10.75 -17.10 -0.13
CA MET A 1 9.51 -16.42 -0.53
C MET A 1 8.50 -16.53 0.59
N SER A 2 8.04 -15.43 1.11
CA SER A 2 7.08 -15.45 2.20
C SER A 2 5.68 -15.73 1.66
N GLU A 3 4.97 -16.60 2.37
CA GLU A 3 3.59 -16.90 2.04
C GLU A 3 2.68 -15.85 2.67
N ILE A 4 1.80 -15.26 1.86
CA ILE A 4 0.85 -14.27 2.35
C ILE A 4 -0.36 -15.00 2.90
N ARG A 5 -0.62 -14.76 4.19
CA ARG A 5 -1.79 -15.33 4.86
C ARG A 5 -2.80 -14.23 5.17
N LEU A 6 -4.06 -14.53 4.87
CA LEU A 6 -5.15 -13.60 5.13
C LEU A 6 -5.96 -14.10 6.32
N SER A 7 -6.24 -13.21 7.27
CA SER A 7 -7.14 -13.52 8.37
C SER A 7 -8.58 -13.60 7.86
N THR A 8 -9.45 -14.19 8.66
CA THR A 8 -10.89 -14.24 8.32
C THR A 8 -11.44 -12.83 8.11
N GLU A 9 -11.02 -11.89 8.95
CA GLU A 9 -11.46 -10.49 8.83
C GLU A 9 -10.99 -9.87 7.52
N CYS A 10 -9.74 -10.10 7.12
CA CYS A 10 -9.23 -9.63 5.84
C CYS A 10 -10.00 -10.19 4.66
N VAL A 11 -10.31 -11.49 4.69
CA VAL A 11 -11.09 -12.13 3.63
C VAL A 11 -12.48 -11.47 3.50
N ARG A 12 -13.11 -11.17 4.63
CA ARG A 12 -14.39 -10.48 4.64
C ARG A 12 -14.31 -9.07 4.05
N TYR A 13 -13.27 -8.33 4.41
CA TYR A 13 -13.08 -6.98 3.86
C TYR A 13 -12.80 -7.02 2.36
N ILE A 14 -12.04 -8.00 1.89
CA ILE A 14 -11.80 -8.17 0.45
C ILE A 14 -13.11 -8.46 -0.28
N ALA A 15 -13.89 -9.41 0.23
CA ALA A 15 -15.16 -9.77 -0.37
C ALA A 15 -16.11 -8.56 -0.43
N LEU A 16 -16.16 -7.77 0.63
CA LEU A 16 -16.97 -6.57 0.68
C LEU A 16 -16.54 -5.57 -0.39
N PHE A 17 -15.24 -5.31 -0.49
CA PHE A 17 -14.70 -4.36 -1.48
C PHE A 17 -15.02 -4.81 -2.90
N GLU A 18 -14.75 -6.07 -3.20
CA GLU A 18 -14.99 -6.63 -4.54
C GLU A 18 -16.48 -6.66 -4.90
N SER A 19 -17.35 -6.83 -3.92
CA SER A 19 -18.79 -6.81 -4.17
C SER A 19 -19.32 -5.40 -4.47
N MET A 20 -18.64 -4.37 -4.01
CA MET A 20 -19.06 -2.97 -4.17
C MET A 20 -18.37 -2.26 -5.33
N THR A 21 -17.35 -2.87 -5.91
CA THR A 21 -16.57 -2.30 -7.01
C THR A 21 -16.33 -3.40 -8.03
N ASP A 22 -15.79 -3.04 -9.19
CA ASP A 22 -15.34 -4.03 -10.18
C ASP A 22 -13.85 -4.31 -10.08
N ALA A 23 -13.22 -3.88 -8.98
CA ALA A 23 -11.80 -4.08 -8.77
C ALA A 23 -11.52 -5.42 -8.10
N SER A 24 -10.38 -6.02 -8.44
CA SER A 24 -9.87 -7.20 -7.73
C SER A 24 -8.84 -6.76 -6.72
N ILE A 25 -8.89 -7.36 -5.54
CA ILE A 25 -8.01 -7.05 -4.42
C ILE A 25 -6.98 -8.16 -4.26
N LYS A 26 -5.71 -7.79 -4.26
CA LYS A 26 -4.61 -8.74 -4.11
C LYS A 26 -4.31 -9.06 -2.65
N ASP A 27 -4.46 -8.07 -1.77
CA ASP A 27 -4.11 -8.23 -0.36
C ASP A 27 -4.87 -7.22 0.48
N CYS A 28 -4.99 -7.51 1.75
CA CYS A 28 -5.63 -6.62 2.71
C CYS A 28 -4.87 -6.72 4.02
N ILE A 29 -4.50 -5.58 4.59
CA ILE A 29 -3.79 -5.51 5.86
C ILE A 29 -4.61 -4.65 6.82
N ILE A 30 -4.86 -5.19 8.00
CA ILE A 30 -5.54 -4.44 9.07
C ILE A 30 -4.48 -4.00 10.07
N ASP A 31 -4.37 -2.70 10.26
CA ASP A 31 -3.32 -2.12 11.08
C ASP A 31 -3.87 -0.90 11.83
N ASP A 32 -3.93 -1.02 13.15
CA ASP A 32 -4.22 0.09 14.08
C ASP A 32 -5.33 1.04 13.60
N GLY A 33 -6.51 0.49 13.38
CA GLY A 33 -7.69 1.28 13.02
C GLY A 33 -7.80 1.61 11.55
N ARG A 34 -6.96 1.06 10.70
CA ARG A 34 -7.04 1.26 9.26
C ARG A 34 -7.01 -0.08 8.51
N VAL A 35 -7.58 -0.06 7.33
CA VAL A 35 -7.55 -1.19 6.39
C VAL A 35 -6.80 -0.74 5.15
N ILE A 36 -5.73 -1.44 4.83
CA ILE A 36 -4.93 -1.17 3.64
C ILE A 36 -5.27 -2.23 2.60
N TYR A 37 -5.88 -1.80 1.49
CA TYR A 37 -6.18 -2.69 0.38
C TYR A 37 -5.10 -2.55 -0.68
N VAL A 38 -4.51 -3.68 -1.08
CA VAL A 38 -3.60 -3.72 -2.23
C VAL A 38 -4.45 -4.15 -3.43
N VAL A 39 -4.66 -3.23 -4.34
CA VAL A 39 -5.53 -3.40 -5.51
C VAL A 39 -4.71 -3.99 -6.65
N ASN A 40 -5.26 -4.94 -7.38
CA ASN A 40 -4.56 -5.54 -8.51
C ASN A 40 -4.20 -4.47 -9.56
N THR A 41 -3.11 -4.72 -10.27
CA THR A 41 -2.62 -3.81 -11.30
C THR A 41 -3.70 -3.52 -12.32
N GLY A 42 -3.92 -2.23 -12.60
CA GLY A 42 -4.92 -1.78 -13.57
C GLY A 42 -6.32 -1.60 -13.02
N ASP A 43 -6.57 -2.00 -11.77
CA ASP A 43 -7.92 -1.96 -11.20
C ASP A 43 -8.18 -0.75 -10.30
N MET A 44 -7.20 0.15 -10.17
CA MET A 44 -7.36 1.31 -9.27
C MET A 44 -8.53 2.21 -9.70
N GLY A 45 -8.70 2.40 -11.01
CA GLY A 45 -9.82 3.19 -11.52
C GLY A 45 -11.17 2.61 -11.12
N ALA A 46 -11.33 1.29 -11.22
CA ALA A 46 -12.56 0.61 -10.81
C ALA A 46 -12.75 0.67 -9.28
N ALA A 47 -11.65 0.58 -8.52
CA ALA A 47 -11.70 0.65 -7.07
C ALA A 47 -12.21 2.01 -6.61
N ILE A 48 -11.74 3.09 -7.21
CA ILE A 48 -12.14 4.45 -6.86
C ILE A 48 -13.52 4.76 -7.42
N GLY A 49 -13.74 4.39 -8.69
CA GLY A 49 -14.98 4.66 -9.39
C GLY A 49 -15.08 6.10 -9.85
N LYS A 50 -16.16 6.38 -10.58
CA LYS A 50 -16.41 7.71 -11.11
C LYS A 50 -16.63 8.69 -9.97
N ARG A 51 -15.80 9.74 -9.91
CA ARG A 51 -15.85 10.78 -8.85
C ARG A 51 -15.72 10.19 -7.45
N GLY A 52 -15.05 9.04 -7.33
CA GLY A 52 -14.87 8.40 -6.03
C GLY A 52 -16.09 7.66 -5.51
N ASP A 53 -17.10 7.42 -6.34
CA ASP A 53 -18.36 6.79 -5.90
C ASP A 53 -18.14 5.41 -5.27
N ASN A 54 -17.28 4.59 -5.87
CA ASN A 54 -17.06 3.23 -5.37
C ASN A 54 -16.33 3.24 -4.04
N ILE A 55 -15.22 3.96 -3.95
CA ILE A 55 -14.46 4.00 -2.71
C ILE A 55 -15.27 4.65 -1.58
N ASN A 56 -16.10 5.64 -1.90
CA ASN A 56 -16.94 6.27 -0.90
C ASN A 56 -18.00 5.31 -0.34
N ARG A 57 -18.55 4.42 -1.19
CA ARG A 57 -19.49 3.38 -0.72
C ARG A 57 -18.80 2.39 0.20
N VAL A 58 -17.57 1.99 -0.13
CA VAL A 58 -16.80 1.09 0.74
C VAL A 58 -16.52 1.76 2.08
N LYS A 59 -16.12 3.03 2.06
CA LYS A 59 -15.85 3.80 3.29
C LYS A 59 -17.05 3.88 4.21
N ARG A 60 -18.25 3.97 3.67
CA ARG A 60 -19.46 4.00 4.48
C ARG A 60 -19.78 2.65 5.11
N SER A 61 -19.25 1.57 4.57
CA SER A 61 -19.54 0.21 5.03
C SER A 61 -18.45 -0.35 5.95
N VAL A 62 -17.34 0.34 6.11
CA VAL A 62 -16.21 -0.10 6.92
C VAL A 62 -15.94 0.97 7.98
N ASP A 63 -15.87 0.56 9.25
CA ASP A 63 -15.67 1.46 10.39
C ASP A 63 -14.24 1.95 10.54
N LYS A 64 -13.35 1.60 9.63
CA LYS A 64 -11.93 1.92 9.72
C LYS A 64 -11.53 2.84 8.59
N HIS A 65 -10.45 3.57 8.80
CA HIS A 65 -9.86 4.35 7.74
C HIS A 65 -9.35 3.42 6.63
N ILE A 66 -9.64 3.75 5.38
CA ILE A 66 -9.28 2.90 4.24
C ILE A 66 -8.18 3.57 3.44
N GLU A 67 -7.15 2.81 3.10
CA GLU A 67 -6.08 3.24 2.19
C GLU A 67 -5.96 2.24 1.05
N LEU A 68 -5.67 2.75 -0.15
CA LEU A 68 -5.53 1.93 -1.36
C LEU A 68 -4.12 2.04 -1.89
N ILE A 69 -3.56 0.91 -2.31
CA ILE A 69 -2.25 0.86 -2.97
C ILE A 69 -2.40 -0.02 -4.21
N GLU A 70 -1.99 0.48 -5.36
CA GLU A 70 -2.00 -0.36 -6.56
C GLU A 70 -0.78 -1.28 -6.56
N TYR A 71 -1.02 -2.57 -6.79
CA TYR A 71 0.06 -3.54 -6.88
C TYR A 71 0.87 -3.35 -8.16
N SER A 72 2.17 -3.62 -8.09
CA SER A 72 3.05 -3.71 -9.24
C SER A 72 4.07 -4.82 -9.02
N ASP A 73 4.37 -5.59 -10.07
CA ASP A 73 5.44 -6.58 -10.06
C ASP A 73 6.82 -5.92 -10.01
N GLU A 74 6.90 -4.66 -10.43
CA GLU A 74 8.12 -3.87 -10.37
C GLU A 74 8.30 -3.28 -8.98
N PRO A 75 9.33 -3.70 -8.21
CA PRO A 75 9.48 -3.21 -6.84
C PRO A 75 9.56 -1.70 -6.71
N VAL A 76 10.27 -1.03 -7.62
CA VAL A 76 10.40 0.43 -7.59
C VAL A 76 9.04 1.09 -7.78
N THR A 77 8.27 0.62 -8.76
CA THR A 77 6.93 1.16 -9.02
C THR A 77 6.00 0.91 -7.82
N PHE A 78 6.07 -0.29 -7.25
CA PHE A 78 5.23 -0.61 -6.09
C PHE A 78 5.56 0.26 -4.88
N ILE A 79 6.85 0.51 -4.64
CA ILE A 79 7.28 1.41 -3.55
C ILE A 79 6.68 2.81 -3.77
N LYS A 80 6.77 3.34 -4.99
CA LYS A 80 6.20 4.65 -5.30
C LYS A 80 4.68 4.66 -5.07
N ASN A 81 3.99 3.62 -5.52
CA ASN A 81 2.54 3.51 -5.32
C ASN A 81 2.19 3.47 -3.83
N ALA A 82 3.00 2.78 -3.03
CA ALA A 82 2.75 2.64 -1.59
C ALA A 82 2.89 3.97 -0.84
N PHE A 83 3.78 4.85 -1.30
CA PHE A 83 3.92 6.18 -0.68
C PHE A 83 2.73 7.10 -0.97
N GLY A 84 1.93 6.79 -1.98
CA GLY A 84 0.74 7.57 -2.31
C GLY A 84 1.09 8.86 -3.04
N THR A 85 0.64 9.99 -2.49
CA THR A 85 0.79 11.29 -3.16
C THR A 85 2.16 11.93 -2.98
N VAL A 86 3.05 11.28 -2.25
CA VAL A 86 4.41 11.81 -2.04
C VAL A 86 5.22 11.76 -3.33
N SER A 87 5.88 12.85 -3.67
CA SER A 87 6.74 12.91 -4.84
C SER A 87 8.08 12.23 -4.54
N ILE A 88 8.34 11.12 -5.19
CA ILE A 88 9.56 10.35 -5.02
C ILE A 88 10.52 10.68 -6.16
N LYS A 89 11.74 11.09 -5.83
CA LYS A 89 12.76 11.41 -6.84
C LYS A 89 13.40 10.15 -7.41
N SER A 90 13.78 9.22 -6.56
CA SER A 90 14.39 7.97 -6.99
C SER A 90 14.27 6.91 -5.91
N VAL A 91 14.35 5.66 -6.34
CA VAL A 91 14.37 4.50 -5.45
C VAL A 91 15.52 3.61 -5.88
N LYS A 92 16.38 3.25 -4.93
CA LYS A 92 17.46 2.28 -5.16
C LYS A 92 17.27 1.12 -4.20
N ILE A 93 17.29 -0.09 -4.75
CA ILE A 93 17.17 -1.29 -3.93
C ILE A 93 18.55 -1.95 -3.86
N SER A 94 19.06 -2.11 -2.65
CA SER A 94 20.35 -2.73 -2.39
C SER A 94 20.16 -4.06 -1.69
N ASN A 95 20.89 -5.07 -2.14
CA ASN A 95 20.92 -6.38 -1.47
C ASN A 95 22.29 -6.52 -0.82
N LYS A 96 22.33 -6.48 0.50
CA LYS A 96 23.57 -6.50 1.27
C LYS A 96 23.47 -7.56 2.35
N ASP A 97 24.34 -8.58 2.25
CA ASP A 97 24.40 -9.68 3.22
C ASP A 97 23.04 -10.37 3.43
N GLY A 98 22.30 -10.53 2.35
CA GLY A 98 20.98 -11.16 2.41
C GLY A 98 19.85 -10.21 2.78
N ASN A 99 20.17 -8.97 3.15
CA ASN A 99 19.15 -7.96 3.46
C ASN A 99 18.89 -7.07 2.25
N LYS A 100 17.63 -6.93 1.91
CA LYS A 100 17.17 -6.06 0.82
C LYS A 100 16.67 -4.77 1.43
N VAL A 101 17.27 -3.65 1.05
CA VAL A 101 16.92 -2.34 1.58
C VAL A 101 16.60 -1.39 0.43
N ALA A 102 15.49 -0.69 0.52
CA ALA A 102 15.12 0.33 -0.45
C ALA A 102 15.52 1.71 0.09
N TYR A 103 16.34 2.42 -0.68
CA TYR A 103 16.71 3.80 -0.37
C TYR A 103 15.86 4.71 -1.25
N VAL A 104 15.04 5.54 -0.60
CA VAL A 104 14.06 6.36 -1.27
C VAL A 104 14.45 7.83 -1.12
N ASP A 105 14.71 8.49 -2.25
CA ASP A 105 15.10 9.90 -2.26
C ASP A 105 13.85 10.76 -2.43
N VAL A 106 13.60 11.60 -1.44
CA VAL A 106 12.51 12.58 -1.46
C VAL A 106 13.07 13.95 -1.12
N SER A 107 12.43 15.00 -1.65
CA SER A 107 12.85 16.35 -1.30
C SER A 107 12.59 16.62 0.18
N SER A 108 13.34 17.54 0.77
CA SER A 108 13.17 17.86 2.19
C SER A 108 11.76 18.37 2.50
N SER A 109 11.11 19.04 1.56
CA SER A 109 9.75 19.52 1.72
C SER A 109 8.71 18.38 1.76
N GLU A 110 9.06 17.21 1.21
CA GLU A 110 8.15 16.04 1.14
C GLU A 110 8.42 15.00 2.24
N LYS A 111 9.53 15.12 2.96
CA LYS A 111 9.91 14.10 3.96
C LYS A 111 8.85 13.93 5.05
N GLY A 112 8.29 15.02 5.54
CA GLY A 112 7.25 14.95 6.56
C GLY A 112 6.03 14.18 6.06
N LEU A 113 5.62 14.41 4.82
CA LEU A 113 4.51 13.71 4.22
C LEU A 113 4.84 12.22 4.00
N ALA A 114 6.08 11.93 3.59
CA ALA A 114 6.53 10.55 3.37
C ALA A 114 6.49 9.73 4.66
N ILE A 115 6.88 10.33 5.77
CA ILE A 115 6.86 9.68 7.09
C ILE A 115 5.42 9.55 7.58
N GLY A 116 4.63 10.60 7.44
CA GLY A 116 3.26 10.65 7.91
C GLY A 116 3.17 10.90 9.41
N ARG A 117 1.94 11.12 9.89
CA ARG A 117 1.69 11.36 11.30
C ARG A 117 2.11 10.13 12.12
N ASN A 118 2.99 10.33 13.11
CA ASN A 118 3.52 9.27 13.97
C ASN A 118 4.13 8.10 13.17
N GLY A 119 4.67 8.40 11.98
CA GLY A 119 5.29 7.40 11.14
C GLY A 119 4.32 6.50 10.41
N SER A 120 3.03 6.83 10.38
CA SER A 120 2.01 5.93 9.82
C SER A 120 2.20 5.63 8.34
N ASN A 121 2.67 6.60 7.56
CA ASN A 121 2.85 6.38 6.13
C ASN A 121 4.06 5.49 5.83
N ILE A 122 5.20 5.76 6.44
CA ILE A 122 6.40 4.94 6.24
C ILE A 122 6.19 3.52 6.78
N GLU A 123 5.45 3.36 7.88
CA GLU A 123 5.14 2.04 8.41
C GLU A 123 4.28 1.23 7.44
N LYS A 124 3.30 1.88 6.81
CA LYS A 124 2.49 1.26 5.77
C LYS A 124 3.36 0.77 4.61
N VAL A 125 4.26 1.63 4.13
CA VAL A 125 5.15 1.27 3.02
C VAL A 125 6.01 0.06 3.40
N LYS A 126 6.61 0.08 4.58
CA LYS A 126 7.45 -1.04 5.04
C LYS A 126 6.68 -2.36 5.08
N MET A 127 5.45 -2.32 5.59
CA MET A 127 4.62 -3.52 5.66
C MET A 127 4.34 -4.13 4.30
N VAL A 128 3.88 -3.31 3.34
CA VAL A 128 3.47 -3.85 2.05
C VAL A 128 4.66 -4.29 1.20
N VAL A 129 5.78 -3.58 1.26
CA VAL A 129 6.95 -3.97 0.45
C VAL A 129 7.63 -5.22 1.03
N SER A 130 7.56 -5.41 2.33
CA SER A 130 8.04 -6.64 2.95
C SER A 130 7.20 -7.83 2.49
N ARG A 131 5.87 -7.69 2.50
CA ARG A 131 4.97 -8.78 2.13
C ARG A 131 5.06 -9.16 0.67
N HIS A 132 5.21 -8.19 -0.22
CA HIS A 132 5.06 -8.42 -1.67
C HIS A 132 6.36 -8.49 -2.45
N HIS A 133 7.44 -7.93 -1.92
CA HIS A 133 8.72 -7.89 -2.62
C HIS A 133 9.90 -8.31 -1.76
N ASP A 134 9.63 -8.82 -0.56
CA ASP A 134 10.67 -9.30 0.38
C ASP A 134 11.73 -8.23 0.69
N ILE A 135 11.32 -6.97 0.74
CA ILE A 135 12.18 -5.86 1.09
C ILE A 135 12.19 -5.70 2.61
N ASP A 136 13.37 -5.78 3.21
CA ASP A 136 13.52 -5.83 4.66
C ASP A 136 13.39 -4.47 5.33
N ASP A 137 13.74 -3.39 4.64
CA ASP A 137 13.63 -2.05 5.20
C ASP A 137 13.54 -1.01 4.11
N VAL A 138 13.01 0.16 4.48
CA VAL A 138 12.90 1.33 3.61
C VAL A 138 13.51 2.50 4.34
N ILE A 139 14.48 3.15 3.72
CA ILE A 139 15.20 4.28 4.30
C ILE A 139 14.97 5.52 3.43
N LEU A 140 14.52 6.60 4.06
CA LEU A 140 14.35 7.88 3.38
C LEU A 140 15.67 8.63 3.37
N GLU A 141 16.03 9.18 2.21
CA GLU A 141 17.25 9.97 2.06
C GLU A 141 16.95 11.44 1.78
#